data_69a568c88a1f916507d2b8820476afc9
#
_entry.id   69a568c88a1f916507d2b8820476afc9
#
_cell.length_a   1.000
_cell.length_b   1.000
_cell.length_c   1.000
_cell.angle_alpha   90.00
_cell.angle_beta   90.00
_cell.angle_gamma   90.00
#
_symmetry.space_group_name_H-M   'P 1'
#
loop_
_entity.id
_entity.type
_entity.pdbx_description
1 polymer ?
#
loop_
_entity_poly.entity_id
_entity_poly.type
_entity_poly.pdbx_seq_one_letter_code
_entity_poly.pdbx_strand_id
1 'polypeptide(L)'
;MEGTNNHYNCPIVTSYAENIKNNMEELATEHINFMNPFLALDNEEALKSRLFEELEAQYHLTADEINHAVDKAYAELSQVRTDIQNKGEEVLAYLAETGRTGIVLCGRPYHIDPEINHGIPELINSYGIAVLTEDSISHLSKVERPLNVQDQWMYHSRLYAAANYAKANKQLEVCLLYTSPSPRDTR
;
A
#
# COMPACT_ATOMS: atom_id res chain seq x y z
N MET A 1 6.86 -10.43 -2.35
CA MET A 1 8.18 -10.27 -3.03
C MET A 1 9.06 -11.44 -2.65
N GLU A 2 9.58 -12.15 -3.63
CA GLU A 2 10.46 -13.29 -3.36
C GLU A 2 11.72 -12.87 -2.61
N GLY A 3 12.15 -13.69 -1.63
CA GLY A 3 13.38 -13.49 -0.86
C GLY A 3 13.32 -12.44 0.24
N THR A 4 12.16 -11.87 0.54
CA THR A 4 11.97 -10.96 1.68
C THR A 4 11.59 -11.71 2.94
N ASN A 5 11.85 -11.11 4.11
CA ASN A 5 11.38 -11.64 5.41
C ASN A 5 9.97 -11.13 5.76
N ASN A 6 9.13 -10.92 4.77
CA ASN A 6 7.80 -10.33 4.88
C ASN A 6 6.76 -11.28 5.49
N HIS A 7 6.86 -11.56 6.77
CA HIS A 7 5.93 -12.46 7.45
C HIS A 7 5.15 -11.77 8.57
N TYR A 8 5.31 -10.46 8.74
CA TYR A 8 4.70 -9.73 9.84
C TYR A 8 4.06 -8.43 9.37
N ASN A 9 2.93 -8.09 9.98
CA ASN A 9 2.34 -6.77 9.89
C ASN A 9 2.94 -5.83 10.94
N CYS A 10 2.83 -4.53 10.69
CA CYS A 10 3.16 -3.53 11.70
C CYS A 10 2.30 -3.76 12.96
N PRO A 11 2.88 -3.82 14.17
CA PRO A 11 2.12 -4.02 15.41
C PRO A 11 1.01 -2.99 15.62
N ILE A 12 1.20 -1.76 15.18
CA ILE A 12 0.17 -0.70 15.26
C ILE A 12 -1.03 -1.04 14.39
N VAL A 13 -0.81 -1.51 13.15
CA VAL A 13 -1.89 -1.92 12.25
C VAL A 13 -2.71 -3.07 12.85
N THR A 14 -2.06 -4.05 13.46
CA THR A 14 -2.75 -5.17 14.09
C THR A 14 -3.50 -4.79 15.38
N SER A 15 -3.15 -3.68 16.02
CA SER A 15 -3.76 -3.24 17.29
C SER A 15 -4.85 -2.17 17.14
N TYR A 16 -5.05 -1.58 15.95
CA TYR A 16 -6.01 -0.48 15.78
C TYR A 16 -7.43 -0.82 16.23
N ALA A 17 -7.95 -1.97 15.84
CA ALA A 17 -9.31 -2.38 16.20
C ALA A 17 -9.49 -2.51 17.72
N GLU A 18 -8.51 -3.11 18.41
CA GLU A 18 -8.54 -3.23 19.87
C GLU A 18 -8.39 -1.87 20.56
N ASN A 19 -7.56 -0.97 20.03
CA ASN A 19 -7.45 0.38 20.55
C ASN A 19 -8.76 1.16 20.42
N ILE A 20 -9.43 1.08 19.29
CA ILE A 20 -10.74 1.71 19.07
C ILE A 20 -11.76 1.12 20.04
N LYS A 21 -11.87 -0.20 20.08
CA LYS A 21 -12.84 -0.92 20.94
C LYS A 21 -12.71 -0.57 22.41
N ASN A 22 -11.48 -0.38 22.91
CA ASN A 22 -11.22 -0.16 24.31
C ASN A 22 -11.19 1.33 24.72
N ASN A 23 -11.18 2.27 23.78
CA ASN A 23 -11.04 3.70 24.05
C ASN A 23 -12.21 4.57 23.54
N MET A 24 -13.14 4.01 22.76
CA MET A 24 -14.32 4.73 22.29
C MET A 24 -15.56 4.32 23.10
N GLU A 25 -16.02 5.17 24.02
CA GLU A 25 -17.19 4.91 24.87
C GLU A 25 -18.47 4.77 24.03
N GLU A 26 -18.58 5.44 22.89
CA GLU A 26 -19.71 5.43 21.99
C GLU A 26 -20.04 4.01 21.49
N LEU A 27 -19.02 3.15 21.30
CA LEU A 27 -19.23 1.75 20.90
C LEU A 27 -20.09 0.98 21.91
N ALA A 28 -19.94 1.27 23.19
CA ALA A 28 -20.70 0.64 24.25
C ALA A 28 -22.02 1.35 24.53
N THR A 29 -22.03 2.69 24.60
CA THR A 29 -23.19 3.51 24.97
C THR A 29 -24.25 3.56 23.87
N GLU A 30 -23.84 3.56 22.61
CA GLU A 30 -24.75 3.61 21.46
C GLU A 30 -25.06 2.23 20.87
N HIS A 31 -24.59 1.16 21.53
CA HIS A 31 -24.79 -0.22 21.08
C HIS A 31 -24.39 -0.49 19.63
N ILE A 32 -23.28 0.13 19.20
CA ILE A 32 -22.74 -0.03 17.84
C ILE A 32 -22.21 -1.46 17.68
N ASN A 33 -22.64 -2.13 16.63
CA ASN A 33 -22.08 -3.44 16.27
C ASN A 33 -20.66 -3.27 15.71
N PHE A 34 -19.66 -3.36 16.59
CA PHE A 34 -18.26 -3.23 16.22
C PHE A 34 -17.65 -4.59 15.93
N MET A 35 -17.39 -4.87 14.65
CA MET A 35 -16.77 -6.11 14.19
C MET A 35 -15.26 -5.93 14.02
N ASN A 36 -14.47 -6.78 14.63
CA ASN A 36 -13.01 -6.82 14.51
C ASN A 36 -12.48 -8.25 14.36
N PRO A 37 -12.97 -9.05 13.40
CA PRO A 37 -12.51 -10.41 13.22
C PRO A 37 -11.04 -10.41 12.77
N PHE A 38 -10.27 -11.41 13.22
CA PHE A 38 -8.96 -11.66 12.69
C PHE A 38 -9.08 -12.36 11.33
N LEU A 39 -8.57 -11.71 10.27
CA LEU A 39 -8.68 -12.19 8.89
C LEU A 39 -7.28 -12.41 8.29
N ALA A 40 -7.04 -13.59 7.73
CA ALA A 40 -5.82 -13.95 7.03
C ALA A 40 -5.93 -13.54 5.55
N LEU A 41 -5.51 -12.30 5.21
CA LEU A 41 -5.60 -11.77 3.84
C LEU A 41 -4.56 -12.36 2.87
N ASP A 42 -3.64 -13.18 3.34
CA ASP A 42 -2.62 -13.87 2.56
C ASP A 42 -3.01 -15.31 2.20
N ASN A 43 -4.14 -15.80 2.76
CA ASN A 43 -4.67 -17.13 2.53
C ASN A 43 -6.16 -17.05 2.19
N GLU A 44 -6.45 -17.19 0.91
CA GLU A 44 -7.81 -17.03 0.36
C GLU A 44 -8.82 -18.01 0.97
N GLU A 45 -8.45 -19.28 1.12
CA GLU A 45 -9.36 -20.30 1.68
C GLU A 45 -9.62 -20.06 3.18
N ALA A 46 -8.60 -19.69 3.93
CA ALA A 46 -8.77 -19.32 5.34
C ALA A 46 -9.63 -18.05 5.48
N LEU A 47 -9.48 -17.08 4.57
CA LEU A 47 -10.30 -15.87 4.54
C LEU A 47 -11.76 -16.19 4.27
N LYS A 48 -12.07 -17.03 3.27
CA LYS A 48 -13.44 -17.48 2.93
C LYS A 48 -14.12 -18.14 4.12
N SER A 49 -13.43 -19.11 4.75
CA SER A 49 -13.96 -19.82 5.91
C SER A 49 -14.21 -18.87 7.08
N ARG A 50 -13.27 -17.98 7.36
CA ARG A 50 -13.38 -17.04 8.49
C ARG A 50 -14.48 -16.01 8.28
N LEU A 51 -14.62 -15.47 7.08
CA LEU A 51 -15.70 -14.54 6.75
C LEU A 51 -17.06 -15.20 6.85
N PHE A 52 -17.19 -16.45 6.44
CA PHE A 52 -18.42 -17.19 6.59
C PHE A 52 -18.79 -17.35 8.08
N GLU A 53 -17.87 -17.81 8.93
CA GLU A 53 -18.09 -17.95 10.37
C GLU A 53 -18.55 -16.64 11.04
N GLU A 54 -17.98 -15.50 10.65
CA GLU A 54 -18.28 -14.21 11.25
C GLU A 54 -19.59 -13.56 10.75
N LEU A 55 -19.97 -13.82 9.50
CA LEU A 55 -21.04 -13.08 8.84
C LEU A 55 -22.35 -13.88 8.66
N GLU A 56 -22.28 -15.22 8.59
CA GLU A 56 -23.44 -16.08 8.33
C GLU A 56 -24.61 -15.78 9.26
N ALA A 57 -24.38 -15.83 10.56
CA ALA A 57 -25.43 -15.73 11.56
C ALA A 57 -26.10 -14.34 11.60
N GLN A 58 -25.34 -13.29 11.32
CA GLN A 58 -25.82 -11.92 11.40
C GLN A 58 -26.49 -11.45 10.10
N TYR A 59 -25.93 -11.85 8.95
CA TYR A 59 -26.35 -11.35 7.64
C TYR A 59 -27.04 -12.40 6.77
N HIS A 60 -27.19 -13.62 7.27
CA HIS A 60 -27.82 -14.74 6.57
C HIS A 60 -27.19 -15.04 5.19
N LEU A 61 -25.87 -14.92 5.11
CA LEU A 61 -25.10 -15.16 3.89
C LEU A 61 -24.80 -16.63 3.70
N THR A 62 -24.77 -17.06 2.45
CA THR A 62 -24.35 -18.41 2.08
C THR A 62 -22.84 -18.48 1.85
N ALA A 63 -22.28 -19.68 1.95
CA ALA A 63 -20.87 -19.90 1.64
C ALA A 63 -20.53 -19.52 0.19
N ASP A 64 -21.44 -19.75 -0.75
CA ASP A 64 -21.25 -19.42 -2.17
C ASP A 64 -21.17 -17.90 -2.40
N GLU A 65 -22.00 -17.12 -1.69
CA GLU A 65 -21.93 -15.64 -1.76
C GLU A 65 -20.61 -15.12 -1.23
N ILE A 66 -20.14 -15.62 -0.08
CA ILE A 66 -18.84 -15.26 0.50
C ILE A 66 -17.69 -15.64 -0.44
N ASN A 67 -17.69 -16.88 -0.95
CA ASN A 67 -16.65 -17.34 -1.85
C ASN A 67 -16.59 -16.48 -3.11
N HIS A 68 -17.74 -16.20 -3.73
CA HIS A 68 -17.80 -15.34 -4.90
C HIS A 68 -17.31 -13.92 -4.62
N ALA A 69 -17.66 -13.33 -3.48
CA ALA A 69 -17.22 -11.99 -3.10
C ALA A 69 -15.69 -11.95 -2.90
N VAL A 70 -15.11 -12.94 -2.23
CA VAL A 70 -13.67 -13.06 -2.02
C VAL A 70 -12.93 -13.23 -3.35
N ASP A 71 -13.40 -14.14 -4.22
CA ASP A 71 -12.82 -14.35 -5.56
C ASP A 71 -12.79 -13.04 -6.37
N LYS A 72 -13.89 -12.29 -6.35
CA LYS A 72 -13.97 -10.98 -7.03
C LYS A 72 -13.02 -9.95 -6.42
N ALA A 73 -12.92 -9.91 -5.10
CA ALA A 73 -12.03 -8.98 -4.42
C ALA A 73 -10.54 -9.24 -4.75
N TYR A 74 -10.12 -10.51 -4.79
CA TYR A 74 -8.76 -10.86 -5.18
C TYR A 74 -8.49 -10.58 -6.67
N ALA A 75 -9.46 -10.86 -7.54
CA ALA A 75 -9.34 -10.54 -8.96
C ALA A 75 -9.18 -9.03 -9.18
N GLU A 76 -10.00 -8.21 -8.52
CA GLU A 76 -9.90 -6.75 -8.59
C GLU A 76 -8.59 -6.22 -8.02
N LEU A 77 -8.15 -6.73 -6.87
CA LEU A 77 -6.86 -6.35 -6.28
C LEU A 77 -5.69 -6.65 -7.23
N SER A 78 -5.76 -7.77 -7.94
CA SER A 78 -4.76 -8.13 -8.96
C SER A 78 -4.81 -7.18 -10.15
N GLN A 79 -6.02 -6.82 -10.61
CA GLN A 79 -6.22 -5.89 -11.72
C GLN A 79 -5.69 -4.50 -11.38
N VAL A 80 -6.05 -3.95 -10.22
CA VAL A 80 -5.56 -2.64 -9.75
C VAL A 80 -4.03 -2.59 -9.73
N ARG A 81 -3.38 -3.65 -9.22
CA ARG A 81 -1.91 -3.73 -9.24
C ARG A 81 -1.34 -3.67 -10.66
N THR A 82 -1.96 -4.42 -11.57
CA THR A 82 -1.56 -4.44 -12.98
C THR A 82 -1.74 -3.06 -13.63
N ASP A 83 -2.85 -2.39 -13.36
CA ASP A 83 -3.15 -1.07 -13.91
C ASP A 83 -2.14 -0.01 -13.43
N ILE A 84 -1.79 -0.03 -12.13
CA ILE A 84 -0.76 0.86 -11.56
C ILE A 84 0.60 0.60 -12.23
N GLN A 85 0.99 -0.66 -12.40
CA GLN A 85 2.25 -1.03 -13.06
C GLN A 85 2.28 -0.60 -14.53
N ASN A 86 1.21 -0.88 -15.27
CA ASN A 86 1.08 -0.45 -16.68
C ASN A 86 1.17 1.08 -16.80
N LYS A 87 0.54 1.81 -15.87
CA LYS A 87 0.61 3.28 -15.87
C LYS A 87 2.02 3.77 -15.56
N GLY A 88 2.74 3.10 -14.66
CA GLY A 88 4.15 3.37 -14.40
C GLY A 88 5.02 3.18 -15.64
N GLU A 89 4.85 2.08 -16.35
CA GLU A 89 5.59 1.80 -17.60
C GLU A 89 5.26 2.79 -18.72
N GLU A 90 3.99 3.21 -18.84
CA GLU A 90 3.56 4.27 -19.77
C GLU A 90 4.30 5.60 -19.49
N VAL A 91 4.38 6.00 -18.22
CA VAL A 91 5.11 7.21 -17.82
C VAL A 91 6.60 7.09 -18.11
N LEU A 92 7.22 5.92 -17.83
CA LEU A 92 8.62 5.68 -18.14
C LEU A 92 8.90 5.79 -19.65
N ALA A 93 8.02 5.26 -20.50
CA ALA A 93 8.12 5.39 -21.94
C ALA A 93 8.03 6.87 -22.38
N TYR A 94 7.08 7.62 -21.82
CA TYR A 94 6.98 9.06 -22.06
C TYR A 94 8.25 9.82 -21.66
N LEU A 95 8.86 9.50 -20.52
CA LEU A 95 10.12 10.12 -20.10
C LEU A 95 11.26 9.81 -21.09
N ALA A 96 11.33 8.56 -21.55
CA ALA A 96 12.35 8.14 -22.52
C ALA A 96 12.20 8.88 -23.88
N GLU A 97 10.97 9.05 -24.35
CA GLU A 97 10.68 9.76 -25.62
C GLU A 97 10.96 11.26 -25.53
N THR A 98 10.61 11.88 -24.40
CA THR A 98 10.66 13.34 -24.25
C THR A 98 11.96 13.88 -23.67
N GLY A 99 12.81 13.00 -23.10
CA GLY A 99 14.01 13.40 -22.38
C GLY A 99 13.73 14.11 -21.04
N ARG A 100 12.48 14.06 -20.54
CA ARG A 100 12.09 14.69 -19.29
C ARG A 100 12.54 13.88 -18.07
N THR A 101 12.48 14.51 -16.91
CA THR A 101 12.80 13.90 -15.63
C THR A 101 11.51 13.48 -14.90
N GLY A 102 11.58 12.39 -14.14
CA GLY A 102 10.55 11.93 -13.24
C GLY A 102 11.05 11.84 -11.80
N ILE A 103 10.14 11.96 -10.85
CA ILE A 103 10.39 11.73 -9.43
C ILE A 103 9.59 10.51 -8.99
N VAL A 104 10.28 9.53 -8.39
CA VAL A 104 9.66 8.44 -7.67
C VAL A 104 9.35 8.91 -6.26
N LEU A 105 8.07 9.15 -6.01
CA LEU A 105 7.60 9.61 -4.70
C LEU A 105 7.46 8.39 -3.78
N CYS A 106 8.42 8.22 -2.90
CA CYS A 106 8.52 7.11 -1.98
C CYS A 106 7.97 7.48 -0.61
N GLY A 107 7.13 6.62 -0.03
CA GLY A 107 6.54 6.89 1.27
C GLY A 107 5.69 5.72 1.75
N ARG A 108 4.82 5.99 2.71
CA ARG A 108 3.78 5.05 3.11
C ARG A 108 2.60 5.14 2.14
N PRO A 109 1.75 4.11 2.02
CA PRO A 109 0.61 4.11 1.09
C PRO A 109 -0.32 5.31 1.24
N TYR A 110 -0.50 5.82 2.44
CA TYR A 110 -1.35 6.99 2.70
C TYR A 110 -0.76 8.33 2.20
N HIS A 111 0.51 8.38 1.81
CA HIS A 111 1.11 9.60 1.23
C HIS A 111 0.61 9.91 -0.18
N ILE A 112 -0.07 8.98 -0.85
CA ILE A 112 -0.73 9.27 -2.13
C ILE A 112 -2.12 9.89 -1.97
N ASP A 113 -2.65 9.92 -0.75
CA ASP A 113 -3.91 10.59 -0.45
C ASP A 113 -3.76 12.13 -0.56
N PRO A 114 -4.61 12.82 -1.34
CA PRO A 114 -4.49 14.27 -1.58
C PRO A 114 -4.57 15.12 -0.31
N GLU A 115 -5.36 14.72 0.68
CA GLU A 115 -5.47 15.42 1.96
C GLU A 115 -4.20 15.29 2.81
N ILE A 116 -3.50 14.17 2.68
CA ILE A 116 -2.27 13.91 3.45
C ILE A 116 -1.05 14.50 2.75
N ASN A 117 -0.98 14.45 1.42
CA ASN A 117 0.18 14.94 0.67
C ASN A 117 0.15 16.46 0.39
N HIS A 118 -0.99 17.13 0.67
CA HIS A 118 -1.15 18.58 0.53
C HIS A 118 -0.73 19.13 -0.85
N GLY A 119 -0.96 18.39 -1.93
CA GLY A 119 -0.68 18.80 -3.30
C GLY A 119 0.80 18.70 -3.72
N ILE A 120 1.60 17.89 -3.03
CA ILE A 120 3.01 17.65 -3.42
C ILE A 120 3.13 17.11 -4.85
N PRO A 121 2.34 16.09 -5.30
CA PRO A 121 2.41 15.61 -6.68
C PRO A 121 2.06 16.68 -7.71
N GLU A 122 1.04 17.49 -7.46
CA GLU A 122 0.61 18.59 -8.32
C GLU A 122 1.68 19.67 -8.44
N LEU A 123 2.33 20.00 -7.32
CA LEU A 123 3.43 20.94 -7.29
C LEU A 123 4.61 20.45 -8.14
N ILE A 124 5.01 19.18 -8.00
CA ILE A 124 6.08 18.57 -8.80
C ILE A 124 5.71 18.61 -10.28
N ASN A 125 4.48 18.23 -10.63
CA ASN A 125 3.99 18.25 -12.01
C ASN A 125 3.96 19.68 -12.59
N SER A 126 3.71 20.71 -11.78
CA SER A 126 3.72 22.11 -12.25
C SER A 126 5.09 22.56 -12.77
N TYR A 127 6.18 21.91 -12.35
CA TYR A 127 7.54 22.11 -12.85
C TYR A 127 7.85 21.28 -14.10
N GLY A 128 6.87 20.55 -14.64
CA GLY A 128 7.07 19.69 -15.81
C GLY A 128 7.78 18.38 -15.52
N ILE A 129 7.85 17.98 -14.24
CA ILE A 129 8.47 16.74 -13.76
C ILE A 129 7.35 15.72 -13.55
N ALA A 130 7.50 14.50 -14.09
CA ALA A 130 6.52 13.45 -13.88
C ALA A 130 6.64 12.86 -12.45
N VAL A 131 5.53 12.40 -11.90
CA VAL A 131 5.49 11.73 -10.59
C VAL A 131 5.12 10.27 -10.78
N LEU A 132 5.90 9.39 -10.17
CA LEU A 132 5.66 7.96 -10.07
C LEU A 132 5.58 7.56 -8.60
N THR A 133 4.85 6.51 -8.30
CA THR A 133 4.82 5.88 -6.98
C THR A 133 5.73 4.65 -6.94
N GLU A 134 6.12 4.20 -5.76
CA GLU A 134 7.00 3.04 -5.62
C GLU A 134 6.37 1.74 -6.15
N ASP A 135 5.06 1.58 -6.04
CA ASP A 135 4.34 0.40 -6.51
C ASP A 135 4.15 0.36 -8.02
N SER A 136 4.23 1.52 -8.68
CA SER A 136 4.13 1.60 -10.14
C SER A 136 5.38 1.08 -10.87
N ILE A 137 6.56 1.03 -10.20
CA ILE A 137 7.83 0.66 -10.82
C ILE A 137 8.65 -0.40 -10.06
N SER A 138 8.27 -0.75 -8.84
CA SER A 138 9.04 -1.69 -8.01
C SER A 138 9.16 -3.10 -8.61
N HIS A 139 8.24 -3.49 -9.48
CA HIS A 139 8.27 -4.78 -10.19
C HIS A 139 9.38 -4.86 -11.25
N LEU A 140 9.89 -3.71 -11.71
CA LEU A 140 10.93 -3.63 -12.76
C LEU A 140 12.35 -3.86 -12.24
N SER A 141 12.54 -3.97 -10.92
CA SER A 141 13.86 -4.18 -10.33
C SER A 141 13.86 -5.24 -9.25
N LYS A 142 14.93 -6.01 -9.21
CA LYS A 142 15.22 -6.97 -8.13
C LYS A 142 16.31 -6.39 -7.24
N VAL A 143 16.12 -6.51 -5.94
CA VAL A 143 17.10 -6.10 -4.93
C VAL A 143 17.90 -7.31 -4.49
N GLU A 144 19.23 -7.22 -4.58
CA GLU A 144 20.10 -8.27 -4.07
C GLU A 144 20.04 -8.35 -2.55
N ARG A 145 20.02 -9.57 -2.03
CA ARG A 145 19.89 -9.84 -0.58
C ARG A 145 21.07 -10.69 -0.10
N PRO A 146 21.47 -10.60 1.19
CA PRO A 146 20.79 -9.87 2.27
C PRO A 146 21.01 -8.36 2.22
N LEU A 147 20.02 -7.60 2.69
CA LEU A 147 20.15 -6.16 2.90
C LEU A 147 20.72 -5.87 4.30
N ASN A 148 21.48 -4.77 4.42
CA ASN A 148 21.98 -4.27 5.71
C ASN A 148 20.95 -3.43 6.49
N VAL A 149 19.67 -3.52 6.11
CA VAL A 149 18.54 -2.78 6.67
C VAL A 149 17.35 -3.72 6.83
N GLN A 150 16.36 -3.27 7.59
CA GLN A 150 15.13 -4.04 7.84
C GLN A 150 14.39 -4.31 6.52
N ASP A 151 14.07 -5.58 6.26
CA ASP A 151 13.35 -6.05 5.07
C ASP A 151 12.17 -6.96 5.47
N GLN A 152 11.46 -6.58 6.56
CA GLN A 152 10.36 -7.36 7.13
C GLN A 152 9.01 -7.05 6.49
N TRP A 153 8.83 -5.85 5.94
CA TRP A 153 7.54 -5.36 5.49
C TRP A 153 7.51 -5.15 4.00
N MET A 154 6.42 -5.56 3.37
CA MET A 154 6.21 -5.44 1.92
C MET A 154 6.47 -4.02 1.39
N TYR A 155 6.01 -2.99 2.10
CA TYR A 155 6.21 -1.60 1.69
C TYR A 155 7.67 -1.20 1.66
N HIS A 156 8.47 -1.60 2.64
CA HIS A 156 9.92 -1.35 2.63
C HIS A 156 10.58 -2.05 1.46
N SER A 157 10.25 -3.30 1.22
CA SER A 157 10.81 -4.07 0.10
C SER A 157 10.49 -3.43 -1.26
N ARG A 158 9.27 -2.86 -1.42
CA ARG A 158 8.90 -2.11 -2.63
C ARG A 158 9.71 -0.82 -2.76
N LEU A 159 9.89 -0.07 -1.67
CA LEU A 159 10.72 1.14 -1.66
C LEU A 159 12.15 0.84 -2.09
N TYR A 160 12.75 -0.24 -1.59
CA TYR A 160 14.11 -0.64 -1.99
C TYR A 160 14.18 -1.01 -3.47
N ALA A 161 13.19 -1.73 -3.99
CA ALA A 161 13.13 -2.10 -5.40
C ALA A 161 12.95 -0.85 -6.29
N ALA A 162 12.06 0.06 -5.93
CA ALA A 162 11.85 1.30 -6.66
C ALA A 162 13.10 2.19 -6.65
N ALA A 163 13.75 2.33 -5.50
CA ALA A 163 15.01 3.08 -5.39
C ALA A 163 16.14 2.44 -6.21
N ASN A 164 16.23 1.11 -6.22
CA ASN A 164 17.21 0.40 -7.04
C ASN A 164 16.97 0.60 -8.54
N TYR A 165 15.71 0.62 -8.98
CA TYR A 165 15.34 0.93 -10.35
C TYR A 165 15.70 2.38 -10.72
N ALA A 166 15.33 3.34 -9.87
CA ALA A 166 15.62 4.77 -10.10
C ALA A 166 17.13 5.04 -10.16
N LYS A 167 17.94 4.40 -9.30
CA LYS A 167 19.41 4.51 -9.33
C LYS A 167 20.00 4.11 -10.68
N ALA A 168 19.40 3.13 -11.36
CA ALA A 168 19.86 2.66 -12.66
C ALA A 168 19.34 3.52 -13.84
N ASN A 169 18.38 4.41 -13.61
CA ASN A 169 17.74 5.22 -14.62
C ASN A 169 18.06 6.71 -14.42
N LYS A 170 18.82 7.29 -15.35
CA LYS A 170 19.29 8.69 -15.26
C LYS A 170 18.18 9.75 -15.33
N GLN A 171 16.98 9.38 -15.75
CA GLN A 171 15.83 10.28 -15.83
C GLN A 171 14.98 10.28 -14.55
N LEU A 172 15.33 9.45 -13.58
CA LEU A 172 14.58 9.30 -12.34
C LEU A 172 15.38 9.78 -11.13
N GLU A 173 14.69 10.50 -10.25
CA GLU A 173 15.13 10.85 -8.92
C GLU A 173 14.21 10.25 -7.88
N VAL A 174 14.68 10.02 -6.66
CA VAL A 174 13.87 9.49 -5.54
C VAL A 174 13.61 10.60 -4.54
N CYS A 175 12.34 10.82 -4.24
CA CYS A 175 11.90 11.68 -3.15
C CYS A 175 11.27 10.83 -2.06
N LEU A 176 11.85 10.84 -0.85
CA LEU A 176 11.31 10.12 0.29
C LEU A 176 10.45 11.04 1.16
N LEU A 177 9.17 10.72 1.28
CA LEU A 177 8.25 11.39 2.20
C LEU A 177 8.34 10.77 3.60
N TYR A 178 8.50 11.62 4.60
CA TYR A 178 8.55 11.22 6.00
C TYR A 178 7.16 11.27 6.64
N THR A 179 6.91 10.35 7.56
CA THR A 179 5.63 10.26 8.28
C THR A 179 5.54 11.15 9.50
N SER A 180 6.68 11.66 9.97
CA SER A 180 6.73 12.57 11.13
C SER A 180 6.85 14.01 10.66
N PRO A 181 6.15 14.95 11.31
CA PRO A 181 6.39 16.35 11.04
C PRO A 181 7.88 16.67 11.27
N SER A 182 8.47 17.39 10.35
CA SER A 182 9.84 17.85 10.54
C SER A 182 9.86 18.89 11.67
N PRO A 183 11.00 19.10 12.34
CA PRO A 183 11.11 20.19 13.33
C PRO A 183 10.77 21.59 12.77
N ARG A 184 10.69 21.73 11.45
CA ARG A 184 10.27 22.97 10.78
C ARG A 184 8.74 23.14 10.71
N ASP A 185 7.99 22.04 10.79
CA ASP A 185 6.53 22.05 10.69
C ASP A 185 5.87 22.38 12.05
N THR A 186 6.65 22.47 13.11
CA THR A 186 6.22 22.79 14.48
C THR A 186 6.42 24.26 14.88
N ARG A 187 6.62 25.15 13.91
CA ARG A 187 6.79 26.59 14.16
C ARG A 187 5.58 27.39 13.75
#